data_9af0ab05f95b7c1791d8f0d2fad59c2b
#
_entry.id   9af0ab05f95b7c1791d8f0d2fad59c2b
#
_cell.length_a   1.000
_cell.length_b   1.000
_cell.length_c   1.000
_cell.angle_alpha   90.00
_cell.angle_beta   90.00
_cell.angle_gamma   90.00
#
_symmetry.space_group_name_H-M   'P 1'
#
loop_
_entity.id
_entity.type
_entity.pdbx_description
1 polymer ?
#
loop_
_entity_poly.entity_id
_entity_poly.type
_entity_poly.pdbx_seq_one_letter_code
_entity_poly.pdbx_strand_id
1 'polypeptide(L)' 'MGYVLRVNWASGSVTLLNMRPILQSPRFAAVRDEMVWRSAVTDGYTIRWTDAAGYTYDMAEYEVNRFADGL' A
#
# COMPACT_ATOMS: atom_id res chain seq x y z
N MET A 1 -12.57 2.89 10.50
CA MET A 1 -12.31 2.74 9.05
C MET A 1 -11.25 1.66 8.84
N GLY A 2 -11.51 0.75 7.93
CA GLY A 2 -10.56 -0.31 7.65
C GLY A 2 -9.49 0.15 6.67
N TYR A 3 -8.25 -0.21 6.93
CA TYR A 3 -7.13 0.06 6.03
C TYR A 3 -6.78 -1.21 5.25
N VAL A 4 -7.75 -1.69 4.46
CA VAL A 4 -7.58 -2.89 3.65
C VAL A 4 -7.54 -2.50 2.19
N LEU A 5 -6.52 -2.99 1.48
CA LEU A 5 -6.38 -2.82 0.04
C LEU A 5 -6.62 -4.15 -0.65
N ARG A 6 -7.36 -4.10 -1.74
CA ARG A 6 -7.42 -5.20 -2.70
C ARG A 6 -6.60 -4.80 -3.90
N VAL A 7 -5.54 -5.53 -4.18
CA VAL A 7 -4.62 -5.21 -5.28
C VAL A 7 -4.72 -6.27 -6.35
N ASN A 8 -5.03 -5.84 -7.57
CA ASN A 8 -5.03 -6.70 -8.76
C ASN A 8 -3.68 -6.48 -9.46
N TRP A 9 -2.88 -7.54 -9.51
CA TRP A 9 -1.54 -7.46 -10.10
C TRP A 9 -1.57 -7.79 -11.59
N ALA A 10 -0.58 -7.29 -12.33
CA ALA A 10 -0.45 -7.57 -13.76
C ALA A 10 -0.28 -9.07 -14.05
N SER A 11 0.24 -9.81 -13.08
CA SER A 11 0.38 -11.27 -13.17
C SER A 11 -0.96 -12.02 -13.17
N GLY A 12 -2.06 -11.32 -12.84
CA GLY A 12 -3.38 -11.95 -12.65
C GLY A 12 -3.66 -12.30 -11.19
N SER A 13 -2.68 -12.18 -10.31
CA SER A 13 -2.87 -12.44 -8.87
C SER A 13 -3.65 -11.31 -8.23
N VAL A 14 -4.32 -11.63 -7.11
CA VAL A 14 -5.03 -10.65 -6.29
C VAL A 14 -4.52 -10.79 -4.85
N THR A 15 -4.21 -9.66 -4.22
CA THR A 15 -3.79 -9.63 -2.82
C THR A 15 -4.75 -8.77 -2.03
N LEU A 16 -5.20 -9.28 -0.88
CA LEU A 16 -5.87 -8.49 0.13
C LEU A 16 -4.86 -8.18 1.21
N LEU A 17 -4.61 -6.90 1.44
CA LEU A 17 -3.59 -6.46 2.37
C LEU A 17 -4.19 -5.59 3.47
N ASN A 18 -4.02 -6.02 4.73
CA ASN A 18 -4.35 -5.18 5.87
C ASN A 18 -3.16 -4.26 6.15
N MET A 19 -3.32 -2.98 5.86
CA MET A 19 -2.28 -1.98 6.03
C MET A 19 -2.08 -1.54 7.48
N ARG A 20 -2.99 -1.89 8.39
CA ARG A 20 -2.92 -1.42 9.78
C ARG A 20 -1.55 -1.60 10.44
N PRO A 21 -0.96 -2.82 10.41
CA PRO A 21 0.37 -2.99 10.99
C PRO A 21 1.44 -2.19 10.25
N ILE A 22 1.32 -2.07 8.93
CA ILE A 22 2.29 -1.39 8.08
C ILE A 22 2.30 0.11 8.36
N LEU A 23 1.13 0.69 8.62
CA LEU A 23 0.99 2.11 8.93
C LEU A 23 1.62 2.50 10.27
N GLN A 24 1.96 1.52 11.11
CA GLN A 24 2.70 1.77 12.35
C GLN A 24 4.19 2.03 12.09
N SER A 25 4.70 1.62 10.94
CA SER A 25 6.11 1.82 10.62
C SER A 25 6.39 3.27 10.23
N PRO A 26 7.58 3.81 10.55
CA PRO A 26 7.95 5.18 10.14
C PRO A 26 7.91 5.37 8.62
N ARG A 27 8.23 4.33 7.85
CA ARG A 27 8.27 4.39 6.39
C ARG A 27 6.92 4.79 5.79
N PHE A 28 5.82 4.32 6.38
CA PHE A 28 4.47 4.55 5.84
C PHE A 28 3.60 5.42 6.76
N ALA A 29 4.21 6.11 7.72
CA ALA A 29 3.45 6.92 8.68
C ALA A 29 2.61 8.00 7.97
N ALA A 30 3.13 8.59 6.90
CA ALA A 30 2.42 9.62 6.15
C ALA A 30 1.16 9.09 5.47
N VAL A 31 1.10 7.79 5.18
CA VAL A 31 -0.05 7.15 4.53
C VAL A 31 -1.26 7.06 5.47
N ARG A 32 -1.07 7.31 6.77
CA ARG A 32 -2.18 7.39 7.72
C ARG A 32 -3.09 8.59 7.44
N ASP A 33 -2.58 9.63 6.79
CA ASP A 33 -3.39 10.77 6.36
C ASP A 33 -4.40 10.29 5.31
N GLU A 34 -5.68 10.65 5.50
CA GLU A 34 -6.75 10.15 4.63
C GLU A 34 -6.53 10.54 3.16
N MET A 35 -6.05 11.76 2.91
CA MET A 35 -5.80 12.20 1.53
C MET A 35 -4.69 11.37 0.89
N VAL A 36 -3.65 11.07 1.64
CA VAL A 36 -2.55 10.22 1.15
C VAL A 36 -3.06 8.80 0.93
N TRP A 37 -3.81 8.26 1.88
CA TRP A 37 -4.41 6.92 1.76
C TRP A 37 -5.22 6.78 0.48
N ARG A 38 -6.02 7.80 0.16
CA ARG A 38 -6.88 7.78 -1.03
C ARG A 38 -6.10 7.97 -2.33
N SER A 39 -4.85 8.41 -2.28
CA SER A 39 -4.02 8.59 -3.46
C SER A 39 -3.47 7.28 -4.03
N ALA A 40 -3.72 6.16 -3.37
CA ALA A 40 -3.20 4.86 -3.77
C ALA A 40 -3.53 4.53 -5.23
N VAL A 41 -2.49 4.21 -6.00
CA VAL A 41 -2.61 3.76 -7.39
C VAL A 41 -1.69 2.57 -7.61
N THR A 42 -1.98 1.79 -8.62
CA THR A 42 -1.11 0.67 -9.01
C THR A 42 -0.97 0.62 -10.52
N ASP A 43 0.23 0.23 -10.96
CA ASP A 43 0.52 -0.09 -12.36
C ASP A 43 0.47 -1.60 -12.60
N GLY A 44 0.08 -2.38 -11.60
CA GLY A 44 0.08 -3.83 -11.64
C GLY A 44 1.36 -4.47 -11.11
N TYR A 45 2.38 -3.66 -10.78
CA TYR A 45 3.68 -4.13 -10.28
C TYR A 45 4.04 -3.53 -8.94
N THR A 46 3.58 -2.30 -8.69
CA THR A 46 3.78 -1.58 -7.43
C THR A 46 2.50 -0.89 -7.01
N ILE A 47 2.41 -0.57 -5.72
CA ILE A 47 1.40 0.35 -5.20
C ILE A 47 2.13 1.65 -4.86
N ARG A 48 1.53 2.79 -5.19
CA ARG A 48 2.13 4.10 -4.91
C ARG A 48 1.11 5.00 -4.24
N TRP A 49 1.56 5.67 -3.17
CA TRP A 49 0.84 6.76 -2.53
C TRP A 49 1.64 8.04 -2.73
N THR A 50 0.95 9.17 -2.84
CA THR A 50 1.61 10.47 -3.01
C THR A 50 1.04 11.44 -1.98
N ASP A 51 1.92 12.16 -1.25
CA ASP A 51 1.47 13.15 -0.29
C ASP A 51 1.33 14.54 -0.93
N ALA A 52 0.86 15.52 -0.13
CA ALA A 52 0.62 16.88 -0.62
C ALA A 52 1.90 17.58 -1.06
N ALA A 53 3.05 17.17 -0.55
CA ALA A 53 4.35 17.72 -0.92
C ALA A 53 4.93 17.08 -2.18
N GLY A 54 4.26 16.04 -2.72
CA GLY A 54 4.73 15.34 -3.91
C GLY A 54 5.66 14.16 -3.62
N TYR A 55 5.91 13.84 -2.34
CA TYR A 55 6.69 12.64 -2.01
C TYR A 55 5.86 11.39 -2.27
N THR A 56 6.51 10.35 -2.73
CA THR A 56 5.86 9.07 -3.04
C THR A 56 6.31 7.98 -2.07
N TYR A 57 5.40 7.04 -1.84
CA TYR A 57 5.61 5.89 -0.95
C TYR A 57 5.19 4.66 -1.74
N ASP A 58 6.15 3.78 -2.03
CA ASP A 58 5.92 2.66 -2.96
C ASP A 58 6.11 1.32 -2.25
N MET A 59 5.31 0.32 -2.67
CA MET A 59 5.52 -1.08 -2.31
C MET A 59 5.40 -1.94 -3.56
N ALA A 60 6.42 -2.76 -3.80
CA ALA A 60 6.38 -3.73 -4.89
C ALA A 60 5.55 -4.96 -4.50
N GLU A 61 5.12 -5.73 -5.49
CA GLU A 61 4.31 -6.93 -5.27
C GLU A 61 4.95 -7.89 -4.28
N TYR A 62 6.27 -8.13 -4.39
CA TYR A 62 6.93 -9.05 -3.47
C TYR A 62 6.91 -8.56 -2.01
N GLU A 63 7.01 -7.24 -1.80
CA GLU A 63 6.91 -6.66 -0.46
C GLU A 63 5.51 -6.84 0.11
N VAL A 64 4.50 -6.56 -0.71
CA VAL A 64 3.10 -6.70 -0.30
C VAL A 64 2.81 -8.14 0.09
N ASN A 65 3.26 -9.10 -0.71
CA ASN A 65 3.04 -10.51 -0.42
C ASN A 65 3.77 -10.96 0.84
N ARG A 66 4.95 -10.42 1.11
CA ARG A 66 5.67 -10.70 2.38
C ARG A 66 4.86 -10.25 3.58
N PHE A 67 4.29 -9.05 3.54
CA PHE A 67 3.47 -8.55 4.65
C PHE A 67 2.18 -9.37 4.79
N ALA A 68 1.54 -9.72 3.68
CA ALA A 68 0.32 -10.51 3.71
C ALA A 68 0.57 -11.91 4.28
N ASP A 69 1.67 -12.55 3.89
CA ASP A 69 2.03 -13.89 4.34
C ASP A 69 2.51 -13.90 5.80
N GLY A 70 3.06 -12.79 6.26
CA GLY A 70 3.56 -12.66 7.63
C GLY A 70 2.46 -12.42 8.66
N LEU A 71 1.25 -12.25 8.20
CA LEU A 71 0.09 -12.04 9.05
C LEU A 71 -0.62 -13.35 9.33
#